data_809a3fecac5751038ed11f0c4766af1e
#
_entry.id   809a3fecac5751038ed11f0c4766af1e
#
_cell.length_a   1.000
_cell.length_b   1.000
_cell.length_c   1.000
_cell.angle_alpha   90.00
_cell.angle_beta   90.00
_cell.angle_gamma   90.00
#
_symmetry.space_group_name_H-M   'P 1'
#
loop_
_entity.id
_entity.type
_entity.pdbx_description
1 polymer ?
#
loop_
_entity_poly.entity_id
_entity_poly.type
_entity_poly.pdbx_seq_one_letter_code
_entity_poly.pdbx_strand_id
1 'polypeptide(L)'
;MSTAAIELCREKADRLGLAVEAIVADLQDYRLPAETYDLIINFHYLQRSLAGPIVRALKRGGLLVFESFTVDQLQYSYGPKDPAFLLHPGELREMFAGLETLLHFEGVIEGDRGPKAVAQLIAKRRP
;
A
#
# COMPACT_ATOMS: atom_id res chain seq x y z
N MET A 1 2.42 6.70 -10.02
CA MET A 1 1.15 6.88 -9.29
C MET A 1 0.24 7.79 -10.10
N SER A 2 -1.03 7.45 -10.20
CA SER A 2 -1.99 8.19 -11.02
C SER A 2 -2.49 9.44 -10.29
N THR A 3 -2.43 10.59 -10.96
CA THR A 3 -2.98 11.85 -10.42
C THR A 3 -4.49 11.72 -10.16
N ALA A 4 -5.22 11.03 -11.05
CA ALA A 4 -6.65 10.80 -10.88
C ALA A 4 -6.97 9.99 -9.62
N ALA A 5 -6.15 8.98 -9.31
CA ALA A 5 -6.34 8.18 -8.09
C ALA A 5 -6.12 9.02 -6.83
N ILE A 6 -5.13 9.93 -6.86
CA ILE A 6 -4.87 10.84 -5.74
C ILE A 6 -6.02 11.80 -5.53
N GLU A 7 -6.56 12.37 -6.62
CA GLU A 7 -7.71 13.28 -6.55
C GLU A 7 -8.95 12.59 -5.98
N LEU A 8 -9.22 11.34 -6.41
CA LEU A 8 -10.33 10.55 -5.88
C LEU A 8 -10.15 10.28 -4.38
N CYS A 9 -8.95 9.98 -3.95
CA CYS A 9 -8.63 9.78 -2.54
C CYS A 9 -8.92 11.05 -1.72
N ARG A 10 -8.51 12.22 -2.22
CA ARG A 10 -8.79 13.51 -1.57
C ARG A 10 -10.28 13.78 -1.46
N GLU A 11 -11.05 13.54 -2.54
CA GLU A 11 -12.49 13.72 -2.52
C GLU A 11 -13.17 12.87 -1.45
N LYS A 12 -12.80 11.59 -1.38
CA LYS A 12 -13.37 10.68 -0.39
C LYS A 12 -12.99 11.10 1.04
N ALA A 13 -11.75 11.53 1.24
CA ALA A 13 -11.29 12.00 2.53
C ALA A 13 -12.06 13.25 2.97
N ASP A 14 -12.26 14.20 2.07
CA ASP A 14 -13.02 15.42 2.35
C ASP A 14 -14.46 15.11 2.76
N ARG A 15 -15.12 14.18 2.06
CA ARG A 15 -16.49 13.75 2.40
C ARG A 15 -16.57 13.12 3.79
N LEU A 16 -15.51 12.44 4.22
CA LEU A 16 -15.46 11.77 5.52
C LEU A 16 -14.90 12.67 6.61
N GLY A 17 -14.54 13.90 6.28
CA GLY A 17 -13.94 14.84 7.25
C GLY A 17 -12.52 14.48 7.64
N LEU A 18 -11.82 13.76 6.81
CA LEU A 18 -10.44 13.34 7.05
C LEU A 18 -9.46 14.29 6.38
N ALA A 19 -8.39 14.63 7.08
CA ALA A 19 -7.29 15.39 6.50
C ALA A 19 -6.34 14.44 5.77
N VAL A 20 -6.21 14.62 4.45
CA VAL A 20 -5.30 13.82 3.64
C VAL A 20 -4.34 14.74 2.88
N GLU A 21 -3.06 14.47 3.04
CA GLU A 21 -2.01 15.06 2.22
C GLU A 21 -1.59 14.02 1.18
N ALA A 22 -1.86 14.32 -0.10
CA ALA A 22 -1.46 13.45 -1.19
C ALA A 22 -0.18 13.99 -1.82
N ILE A 23 0.85 13.14 -1.86
CA ILE A 23 2.17 13.51 -2.35
C ILE A 23 2.47 12.69 -3.61
N VAL A 24 2.81 13.39 -4.71
CA VAL A 24 3.33 12.77 -5.92
C VAL A 24 4.84 13.01 -5.94
N ALA A 25 5.62 11.95 -5.73
CA ALA A 25 7.07 12.06 -5.64
C ALA A 25 7.75 10.80 -6.14
N ASP A 26 9.02 10.92 -6.51
CA ASP A 26 9.87 9.75 -6.70
C ASP A 26 10.25 9.24 -5.32
N LEU A 27 9.66 8.11 -4.92
CA LEU A 27 9.84 7.56 -3.59
C LEU A 27 11.26 7.01 -3.34
N GLN A 28 12.08 6.84 -4.39
CA GLN A 28 13.47 6.47 -4.21
C GLN A 28 14.27 7.61 -3.58
N ASP A 29 13.94 8.84 -3.93
CA ASP A 29 14.63 10.03 -3.47
C ASP A 29 13.88 10.78 -2.36
N TYR A 30 12.61 10.47 -2.17
CA TYR A 30 11.77 11.15 -1.19
C TYR A 30 11.90 10.51 0.19
N ARG A 31 12.20 11.36 1.19
CA ARG A 31 12.24 10.91 2.59
C ARG A 31 10.92 11.22 3.26
N LEU A 32 10.29 10.16 3.76
CA LEU A 32 9.04 10.29 4.51
C LEU A 32 9.34 10.85 5.90
N PRO A 33 8.72 11.98 6.29
CA PRO A 33 8.91 12.51 7.64
C PRO A 33 8.30 11.58 8.69
N ALA A 34 8.99 11.44 9.83
CA ALA A 34 8.55 10.55 10.90
C ALA A 34 7.28 11.08 11.59
N GLU A 35 6.40 10.16 11.99
CA GLU A 35 5.20 10.45 12.79
C GLU A 35 4.35 11.60 12.24
N THR A 36 4.13 11.60 10.94
CA THR A 36 3.48 12.70 10.23
C THR A 36 2.08 12.35 9.73
N TYR A 37 1.85 11.10 9.35
CA TYR A 37 0.62 10.73 8.64
C TYR A 37 -0.32 9.89 9.49
N ASP A 38 -1.61 10.23 9.43
CA ASP A 38 -2.68 9.43 10.03
C ASP A 38 -3.06 8.23 9.17
N LEU A 39 -2.81 8.34 7.86
CA LEU A 39 -3.15 7.31 6.88
C LEU A 39 -2.11 7.32 5.76
N ILE A 40 -1.58 6.14 5.45
CA ILE A 40 -0.74 5.93 4.27
C ILE A 40 -1.42 4.88 3.40
N ILE A 41 -1.59 5.19 2.12
CA ILE A 41 -2.17 4.28 1.14
C ILE A 41 -1.12 3.97 0.09
N ASN A 42 -0.92 2.68 -0.19
CA ASN A 42 0.01 2.22 -1.23
C ASN A 42 -0.72 1.17 -2.07
N PHE A 43 -0.99 1.48 -3.34
CA PHE A 43 -1.61 0.55 -4.28
C PHE A 43 -0.71 0.33 -5.48
N HIS A 44 -0.42 -0.94 -5.75
CA HIS A 44 0.29 -1.40 -6.94
C HIS A 44 1.69 -0.81 -7.10
N TYR A 45 2.32 -0.46 -5.99
CA TYR A 45 3.71 -0.02 -5.95
C TYR A 45 4.44 -0.83 -4.89
N LEU A 46 5.49 -1.54 -5.29
CA LEU A 46 6.27 -2.35 -4.37
C LEU A 46 7.73 -1.90 -4.38
N GLN A 47 8.15 -1.32 -3.27
CA GLN A 47 9.54 -1.02 -2.96
C GLN A 47 9.77 -1.48 -1.53
N ARG A 48 10.43 -2.61 -1.38
CA ARG A 48 10.59 -3.27 -0.07
C ARG A 48 11.35 -2.40 0.94
N SER A 49 12.28 -1.59 0.45
CA SER A 49 13.05 -0.67 1.31
C SER A 49 12.20 0.42 1.96
N LEU A 50 10.96 0.63 1.49
CA LEU A 50 10.05 1.61 2.09
C LEU A 50 9.31 1.09 3.32
N ALA A 51 9.35 -0.21 3.62
CA ALA A 51 8.59 -0.76 4.74
C ALA A 51 8.93 -0.07 6.06
N GLY A 52 10.21 0.01 6.41
CA GLY A 52 10.64 0.73 7.62
C GLY A 52 10.27 2.20 7.63
N PRO A 53 10.61 2.96 6.58
CA PRO A 53 10.20 4.36 6.47
C PRO A 53 8.70 4.59 6.58
N ILE A 54 7.87 3.74 5.98
CA ILE A 54 6.40 3.84 6.08
C ILE A 54 5.96 3.69 7.54
N VAL A 55 6.47 2.69 8.24
CA VAL A 55 6.11 2.47 9.65
C VAL A 55 6.47 3.69 10.49
N ARG A 56 7.65 4.25 10.28
CA ARG A 56 8.09 5.44 11.03
C ARG A 56 7.31 6.70 10.68
N ALA A 57 6.82 6.79 9.44
CA ALA A 57 6.06 7.95 8.97
C ALA A 57 4.63 7.99 9.51
N LEU A 58 4.07 6.84 9.88
CA LEU A 58 2.75 6.79 10.51
C LEU A 58 2.81 7.39 11.91
N LYS A 59 1.83 8.21 12.24
CA LYS A 59 1.58 8.58 13.63
C LYS A 59 1.17 7.35 14.42
N ARG A 60 1.37 7.37 15.72
CA ARG A 60 0.86 6.33 16.61
C ARG A 60 -0.66 6.28 16.47
N GLY A 61 -1.21 5.09 16.24
CA GLY A 61 -2.61 4.92 15.91
C GLY A 61 -2.95 5.14 14.42
N GLY A 62 -1.98 5.53 13.61
CA GLY A 62 -2.17 5.72 12.18
C GLY A 62 -2.35 4.40 11.43
N LEU A 63 -2.99 4.47 10.27
CA LEU A 63 -3.35 3.31 9.46
C LEU A 63 -2.55 3.24 8.17
N LEU A 64 -2.17 2.01 7.80
CA LEU A 64 -1.62 1.68 6.48
C LEU A 64 -2.66 0.86 5.72
N VAL A 65 -2.92 1.24 4.48
CA VAL A 65 -3.70 0.45 3.53
C VAL A 65 -2.78 0.12 2.35
N PHE A 66 -2.55 -1.16 2.13
CA PHE A 66 -1.57 -1.61 1.14
C PHE A 66 -2.17 -2.70 0.27
N GLU A 67 -2.02 -2.57 -1.04
CA GLU A 67 -2.34 -3.63 -1.99
C GLU A 67 -1.27 -3.66 -3.08
N SER A 68 -0.77 -4.84 -3.40
CA SER A 68 0.09 -5.02 -4.56
C SER A 68 -0.03 -6.44 -5.10
N PHE A 69 0.52 -6.65 -6.29
CA PHE A 69 0.44 -7.94 -6.96
C PHE A 69 1.33 -8.98 -6.29
N THR A 70 0.87 -10.25 -6.31
CA THR A 70 1.66 -11.39 -5.87
C THR A 70 2.28 -12.11 -7.06
N VAL A 71 3.17 -13.06 -6.77
CA VAL A 71 3.81 -13.91 -7.79
C VAL A 71 2.79 -14.69 -8.61
N ASP A 72 1.61 -14.95 -8.07
CA ASP A 72 0.54 -15.65 -8.78
C ASP A 72 -0.01 -14.84 -9.96
N GLN A 73 0.28 -13.53 -10.02
CA GLN A 73 -0.09 -12.70 -11.18
C GLN A 73 0.61 -13.16 -12.46
N LEU A 74 1.71 -13.90 -12.34
CA LEU A 74 2.44 -14.40 -13.50
C LEU A 74 1.61 -15.39 -14.36
N GLN A 75 0.57 -15.99 -13.80
CA GLN A 75 -0.34 -16.85 -14.56
C GLN A 75 -1.23 -16.07 -15.55
N TYR A 76 -1.31 -14.76 -15.40
CA TYR A 76 -2.12 -13.88 -16.24
C TYR A 76 -1.25 -13.12 -17.23
N SER A 77 -1.83 -12.66 -18.35
CA SER A 77 -1.08 -12.00 -19.41
C SER A 77 -0.76 -10.53 -19.10
N TYR A 78 -1.45 -9.92 -18.16
CA TYR A 78 -1.25 -8.52 -17.82
C TYR A 78 -0.68 -8.38 -16.40
N GLY A 79 -0.26 -7.15 -16.06
CA GLY A 79 0.33 -6.85 -14.79
C GLY A 79 1.85 -6.98 -14.81
N PRO A 80 2.51 -6.70 -13.69
CA PRO A 80 3.96 -6.75 -13.61
C PRO A 80 4.48 -8.17 -13.81
N LYS A 81 5.65 -8.28 -14.45
CA LYS A 81 6.33 -9.56 -14.69
C LYS A 81 7.65 -9.66 -13.95
N ASP A 82 8.23 -8.53 -13.57
CA ASP A 82 9.49 -8.49 -12.84
C ASP A 82 9.26 -8.95 -11.39
N PRO A 83 10.01 -9.98 -10.91
CA PRO A 83 9.89 -10.43 -9.52
C PRO A 83 10.07 -9.34 -8.48
N ALA A 84 10.80 -8.26 -8.81
CA ALA A 84 10.98 -7.13 -7.90
C ALA A 84 9.66 -6.45 -7.53
N PHE A 85 8.62 -6.57 -8.38
CA PHE A 85 7.31 -5.96 -8.17
C PHE A 85 6.24 -6.97 -7.73
N LEU A 86 6.65 -8.19 -7.36
CA LEU A 86 5.71 -9.25 -7.00
C LEU A 86 5.99 -9.74 -5.58
N LEU A 87 4.95 -9.75 -4.76
CA LEU A 87 5.02 -10.24 -3.39
C LEU A 87 4.97 -11.77 -3.34
N HIS A 88 5.79 -12.35 -2.49
CA HIS A 88 5.72 -13.78 -2.17
C HIS A 88 4.61 -14.04 -1.14
N PRO A 89 4.13 -15.30 -1.01
CA PRO A 89 3.13 -15.63 0.00
C PRO A 89 3.58 -15.21 1.40
N GLY A 90 2.73 -14.47 2.11
CA GLY A 90 3.00 -13.99 3.46
C GLY A 90 3.96 -12.81 3.58
N GLU A 91 4.58 -12.40 2.49
CA GLU A 91 5.63 -11.37 2.52
C GLU A 91 5.09 -10.01 2.99
N LEU A 92 3.92 -9.61 2.51
CA LEU A 92 3.35 -8.31 2.88
C LEU A 92 3.14 -8.20 4.39
N ARG A 93 2.62 -9.25 4.99
CA ARG A 93 2.41 -9.29 6.42
C ARG A 93 3.73 -9.26 7.20
N GLU A 94 4.75 -9.94 6.70
CA GLU A 94 6.08 -9.91 7.31
C GLU A 94 6.74 -8.53 7.22
N MET A 95 6.59 -7.85 6.08
CA MET A 95 7.15 -6.51 5.88
C MET A 95 6.65 -5.53 6.94
N PHE A 96 5.42 -5.70 7.39
CA PHE A 96 4.77 -4.80 8.35
C PHE A 96 4.44 -5.51 9.68
N ALA A 97 5.25 -6.49 10.07
CA ALA A 97 5.06 -7.24 11.31
C ALA A 97 5.10 -6.34 12.56
N GLY A 98 5.74 -5.18 12.48
CA GLY A 98 5.77 -4.19 13.57
C GLY A 98 4.46 -3.45 13.78
N LEU A 99 3.53 -3.54 12.84
CA LEU A 99 2.19 -2.96 12.94
C LEU A 99 1.19 -4.02 13.42
N GLU A 100 0.07 -3.55 13.97
CA GLU A 100 -1.05 -4.41 14.29
C GLU A 100 -1.87 -4.69 13.04
N THR A 101 -1.92 -5.94 12.59
CA THR A 101 -2.70 -6.35 11.42
C THR A 101 -4.18 -6.32 11.76
N LEU A 102 -4.95 -5.51 11.02
CA LEU A 102 -6.40 -5.44 11.16
C LEU A 102 -7.11 -6.27 10.09
N LEU A 103 -6.54 -6.34 8.89
CA LEU A 103 -7.04 -7.15 7.79
C LEU A 103 -5.86 -7.62 6.94
N HIS A 104 -5.88 -8.89 6.56
CA HIS A 104 -4.91 -9.46 5.63
C HIS A 104 -5.63 -10.41 4.68
N PHE A 105 -5.37 -10.25 3.40
CA PHE A 105 -5.91 -11.11 2.36
C PHE A 105 -4.86 -11.35 1.29
N GLU A 106 -4.77 -12.60 0.82
CA GLU A 106 -3.97 -12.94 -0.36
C GLU A 106 -4.82 -13.85 -1.23
N GLY A 107 -4.95 -13.49 -2.49
CA GLY A 107 -5.74 -14.27 -3.43
C GLY A 107 -6.07 -13.51 -4.68
N VAL A 108 -7.02 -14.06 -5.43
CA VAL A 108 -7.46 -13.49 -6.70
C VAL A 108 -8.74 -12.71 -6.50
N ILE A 109 -8.76 -11.47 -7.00
CA ILE A 109 -9.95 -10.62 -7.02
C ILE A 109 -10.24 -10.19 -8.45
N GLU A 110 -11.45 -9.72 -8.70
CA GLU A 110 -11.79 -9.12 -9.99
C GLU A 110 -11.22 -7.71 -10.07
N GLY A 111 -10.49 -7.44 -11.15
CA GLY A 111 -9.97 -6.13 -11.47
C GLY A 111 -10.57 -5.61 -12.77
N ASP A 112 -10.22 -4.38 -13.14
CA ASP A 112 -10.74 -3.74 -14.36
C ASP A 112 -10.33 -4.47 -15.62
N ARG A 113 -9.21 -5.18 -15.60
CA ARG A 113 -8.64 -5.89 -16.76
C ARG A 113 -8.81 -7.41 -16.65
N GLY A 114 -9.61 -7.88 -15.69
CA GLY A 114 -9.83 -9.29 -15.43
C GLY A 114 -9.32 -9.69 -14.05
N PRO A 115 -9.15 -11.01 -13.79
CA PRO A 115 -8.68 -11.47 -12.49
C PRO A 115 -7.29 -10.92 -12.16
N LYS A 116 -7.07 -10.50 -10.93
CA LYS A 116 -5.74 -10.11 -10.46
C LYS A 116 -5.41 -10.80 -9.13
N ALA A 117 -4.16 -11.26 -9.02
CA ALA A 117 -3.65 -11.88 -7.81
C ALA A 117 -2.95 -10.82 -6.96
N VAL A 118 -3.48 -10.58 -5.76
CA VAL A 118 -3.02 -9.50 -4.90
C VAL A 118 -2.84 -9.97 -3.46
N ALA A 119 -2.02 -9.22 -2.72
CA ALA A 119 -2.00 -9.23 -1.27
C ALA A 119 -2.53 -7.88 -0.78
N GLN A 120 -3.39 -7.91 0.21
CA GLN A 120 -4.00 -6.73 0.82
C GLN A 120 -3.71 -6.72 2.31
N LEU A 121 -3.39 -5.53 2.84
CA LEU A 121 -3.12 -5.35 4.25
C LEU A 121 -3.75 -4.04 4.72
N ILE A 122 -4.48 -4.10 5.83
CA ILE A 122 -4.81 -2.92 6.63
C ILE A 122 -4.16 -3.15 7.99
N ALA A 123 -3.30 -2.23 8.39
CA ALA A 123 -2.55 -2.36 9.63
C ALA A 123 -2.48 -1.02 10.34
N LYS A 124 -2.35 -1.07 11.66
CA LYS A 124 -2.36 0.11 12.52
C LYS A 124 -1.04 0.19 13.29
N ARG A 125 -0.46 1.38 13.34
CA ARG A 125 0.69 1.60 14.23
C ARG A 125 0.20 1.64 15.68
N ARG A 126 0.82 0.82 16.52
CA ARG A 126 0.46 0.76 17.94
C ARG A 126 0.67 2.11 18.63
N PRO A 127 -0.17 2.45 19.60
CA PRO A 127 -0.03 3.71 20.36
C PRO A 127 1.28 3.79 21.13
#